data_3763a35839f90d318a71541dfbc37517
#
_entry.id   3763a35839f90d318a71541dfbc37517
#
_cell.length_a   1.000
_cell.length_b   1.000
_cell.length_c   1.000
_cell.angle_alpha   90.00
_cell.angle_beta   90.00
_cell.angle_gamma   90.00
#
_symmetry.space_group_name_H-M   'P 1'
#
loop_
_entity.id
_entity.type
_entity.pdbx_description
1 polymer ?
#
loop_
_entity_poly.entity_id
_entity_poly.type
_entity_poly.pdbx_seq_one_letter_code
_entity_poly.pdbx_strand_id
1 'polypeptide(L)'
;VEASRTRLTSSTPTIIDGDTIDFPNGRVRIVGIDAPDDDRPHLKVLSSAALRQLAARDGGLDCSVSMFDYALRREDQCRTDPRSFGRLNLACRFPANKASVGATMVAQGYAVDYRVFSGGAYVELMQKAAQQRAGLWGVDYEGMRQLAVLKAQVPQGCSVGTIKK
;
A
#
# COMPACT_ATOMS: atom_id res chain seq x y z
N VAL A 1 21.98 5.83 1.24
CA VAL A 1 22.05 6.89 2.25
C VAL A 1 20.98 7.94 1.98
N GLU A 2 20.88 8.43 0.76
CA GLU A 2 19.85 9.42 0.42
C GLU A 2 18.43 8.86 0.53
N ALA A 3 18.22 7.63 0.10
CA ALA A 3 16.93 6.99 0.17
C ALA A 3 16.38 6.88 1.60
N SER A 4 17.26 6.73 2.60
CA SER A 4 16.84 6.64 4.00
C SER A 4 16.30 7.95 4.55
N ARG A 5 16.60 9.05 3.88
CA ARG A 5 16.14 10.39 4.25
C ARG A 5 14.96 10.86 3.39
N THR A 6 14.56 10.08 2.40
CA THR A 6 13.47 10.47 1.52
C THR A 6 12.18 10.56 2.31
N ARG A 7 11.58 11.73 2.29
CA ARG A 7 10.29 11.99 2.92
C ARG A 7 9.49 12.93 2.03
N LEU A 8 8.27 12.52 1.73
CA LEU A 8 7.31 13.32 0.99
C LEU A 8 6.07 13.52 1.84
N THR A 9 5.67 14.75 2.01
CA THR A 9 4.51 15.11 2.84
C THR A 9 3.67 16.16 2.14
N SER A 10 2.35 16.06 2.32
CA SER A 10 1.41 17.06 1.82
C SER A 10 0.12 16.98 2.60
N SER A 11 -0.46 18.13 2.92
CA SER A 11 -1.81 18.20 3.48
C SER A 11 -2.89 17.99 2.41
N THR A 12 -2.53 18.12 1.15
CA THR A 12 -3.46 18.01 0.00
C THR A 12 -2.85 17.15 -1.12
N PRO A 13 -2.47 15.89 -0.82
CA PRO A 13 -1.85 15.04 -1.83
C PRO A 13 -2.85 14.67 -2.93
N THR A 14 -2.34 14.43 -4.12
CA THR A 14 -3.15 13.92 -5.23
C THR A 14 -3.16 12.40 -5.19
N ILE A 15 -4.34 11.81 -5.02
CA ILE A 15 -4.50 10.37 -4.98
C ILE A 15 -4.74 9.85 -6.39
N ILE A 16 -3.85 8.99 -6.87
CA ILE A 16 -3.96 8.36 -8.18
C ILE A 16 -4.86 7.11 -8.08
N ASP A 17 -4.57 6.27 -7.10
CA ASP A 17 -5.40 5.13 -6.74
C ASP A 17 -5.17 4.77 -5.27
N GLY A 18 -5.71 3.65 -4.80
CA GLY A 18 -5.69 3.28 -3.38
C GLY A 18 -4.30 2.96 -2.80
N ASP A 19 -3.27 2.93 -3.62
CA ASP A 19 -1.90 2.69 -3.19
C ASP A 19 -0.85 3.58 -3.87
N THR A 20 -1.29 4.55 -4.68
CA THR A 20 -0.38 5.44 -5.43
C THR A 20 -0.78 6.90 -5.24
N ILE A 21 0.20 7.71 -4.87
CA ILE A 21 0.00 9.11 -4.51
C ILE A 21 0.98 9.97 -5.31
N ASP A 22 0.50 11.09 -5.80
CA ASP A 22 1.33 12.08 -6.49
C ASP A 22 1.59 13.26 -5.58
N PHE A 23 2.86 13.48 -5.26
CA PHE A 23 3.34 14.66 -4.54
C PHE A 23 4.03 15.59 -5.54
N PRO A 24 4.16 16.89 -5.23
CA PRO A 24 4.90 17.79 -6.11
C PRO A 24 6.32 17.30 -6.43
N ASN A 25 6.94 16.59 -5.49
CA ASN A 25 8.33 16.15 -5.58
C ASN A 25 8.50 14.72 -6.10
N GLY A 26 7.41 14.02 -6.37
CA GLY A 26 7.50 12.65 -6.87
C GLY A 26 6.27 11.82 -6.61
N ARG A 27 6.22 10.65 -7.24
CA ARG A 27 5.13 9.70 -7.09
C ARG A 27 5.52 8.60 -6.14
N VAL A 28 4.61 8.27 -5.23
CA VAL A 28 4.81 7.27 -4.19
C VAL A 28 3.89 6.09 -4.40
N ARG A 29 4.43 4.90 -4.29
CA ARG A 29 3.72 3.64 -4.17
C ARG A 29 3.77 3.23 -2.70
N ILE A 30 2.62 3.10 -2.05
CA ILE A 30 2.57 2.67 -0.65
C ILE A 30 3.05 1.23 -0.56
N VAL A 31 4.10 0.99 0.21
CA VAL A 31 4.75 -0.30 0.29
C VAL A 31 3.90 -1.32 1.07
N GLY A 32 3.96 -2.57 0.64
CA GLY A 32 3.39 -3.71 1.38
C GLY A 32 1.91 -3.95 1.16
N ILE A 33 1.23 -3.10 0.42
CA ILE A 33 -0.18 -3.28 0.07
C ILE A 33 -0.36 -3.28 -1.45
N ASP A 34 -1.49 -3.80 -1.89
CA ASP A 34 -1.94 -3.66 -3.27
C ASP A 34 -3.42 -3.29 -3.28
N ALA A 35 -3.74 -2.20 -3.96
CA ALA A 35 -5.10 -1.76 -4.18
C ALA A 35 -5.58 -2.18 -5.57
N PRO A 36 -6.89 -2.36 -5.77
CA PRO A 36 -7.42 -2.65 -7.10
C PRO A 36 -7.00 -1.62 -8.13
N ASP A 37 -6.68 -2.09 -9.31
CA ASP A 37 -6.18 -1.28 -10.41
C ASP A 37 -7.14 -1.33 -11.61
N ASP A 38 -6.67 -0.92 -12.79
CA ASP A 38 -7.48 -0.75 -14.00
C ASP A 38 -8.18 -2.03 -14.46
N ASP A 39 -7.67 -3.19 -14.10
CA ASP A 39 -8.32 -4.48 -14.38
C ASP A 39 -9.57 -4.71 -13.53
N ARG A 40 -9.77 -3.91 -12.47
CA ARG A 40 -10.95 -3.93 -11.59
C ARG A 40 -11.44 -2.51 -11.35
N PRO A 41 -11.94 -1.84 -12.42
CA PRO A 41 -12.22 -0.40 -12.34
C PRO A 41 -13.30 -0.02 -11.32
N HIS A 42 -14.29 -0.89 -11.12
CA HIS A 42 -15.35 -0.67 -10.13
C HIS A 42 -14.80 -0.65 -8.70
N LEU A 43 -13.78 -1.43 -8.41
CA LEU A 43 -13.13 -1.46 -7.10
C LEU A 43 -12.09 -0.34 -6.97
N LYS A 44 -11.37 -0.05 -8.05
CA LYS A 44 -10.37 1.02 -8.07
C LYS A 44 -10.97 2.37 -7.67
N VAL A 45 -12.12 2.71 -8.22
CA VAL A 45 -12.82 3.97 -7.90
C VAL A 45 -13.10 4.08 -6.42
N LEU A 46 -13.59 3.02 -5.80
CA LEU A 46 -13.93 3.00 -4.37
C LEU A 46 -12.69 3.04 -3.48
N SER A 47 -11.66 2.29 -3.84
CA SER A 47 -10.39 2.30 -3.11
C SER A 47 -9.73 3.68 -3.14
N SER A 48 -9.71 4.31 -4.30
CA SER A 48 -9.16 5.66 -4.47
C SER A 48 -9.92 6.70 -3.66
N ALA A 49 -11.26 6.62 -3.69
CA ALA A 49 -12.12 7.51 -2.92
C ALA A 49 -11.90 7.35 -1.41
N ALA A 50 -11.73 6.12 -0.94
CA ALA A 50 -11.47 5.84 0.46
C ALA A 50 -10.17 6.51 0.92
N LEU A 51 -9.09 6.38 0.14
CA LEU A 51 -7.82 7.01 0.50
C LEU A 51 -7.93 8.54 0.49
N ARG A 52 -8.64 9.12 -0.47
CA ARG A 52 -8.89 10.58 -0.50
C ARG A 52 -9.60 11.06 0.75
N GLN A 53 -10.64 10.34 1.17
CA GLN A 53 -11.41 10.71 2.37
C GLN A 53 -10.57 10.58 3.63
N LEU A 54 -9.80 9.51 3.76
CA LEU A 54 -8.91 9.30 4.91
C LEU A 54 -7.83 10.38 4.99
N ALA A 55 -7.19 10.70 3.87
CA ALA A 55 -6.17 11.73 3.82
C ALA A 55 -6.75 13.12 4.15
N ALA A 56 -7.93 13.44 3.61
CA ALA A 56 -8.59 14.71 3.90
C ALA A 56 -8.98 14.83 5.39
N ARG A 57 -9.45 13.73 5.98
CA ARG A 57 -9.84 13.71 7.39
C ARG A 57 -8.65 13.84 8.34
N ASP A 58 -7.54 13.20 8.01
CA ASP A 58 -6.43 13.00 8.95
C ASP A 58 -5.18 13.83 8.59
N GLY A 59 -5.37 14.93 7.86
CA GLY A 59 -4.34 15.96 7.67
C GLY A 59 -3.40 15.73 6.49
N GLY A 60 -3.77 14.89 5.54
CA GLY A 60 -2.96 14.57 4.38
C GLY A 60 -2.17 13.28 4.55
N LEU A 61 -1.00 13.23 3.94
CA LEU A 61 -0.12 12.04 3.98
C LEU A 61 1.33 12.45 4.22
N ASP A 62 2.04 11.62 4.99
CA ASP A 62 3.46 11.74 5.27
C ASP A 62 4.11 10.40 4.96
N CYS A 63 4.92 10.35 3.91
CA CYS A 63 5.51 9.12 3.41
C CYS A 63 7.04 9.17 3.54
N SER A 64 7.62 8.08 4.01
CA SER A 64 9.05 7.98 4.23
C SER A 64 9.51 6.52 4.17
N VAL A 65 10.81 6.33 4.30
CA VAL A 65 11.41 4.99 4.36
C VAL A 65 11.51 4.44 5.77
N SER A 66 11.08 5.19 6.78
CA SER A 66 11.35 4.88 8.18
C SER A 66 10.74 3.56 8.67
N MET A 67 9.68 3.09 8.01
CA MET A 67 9.01 1.83 8.35
C MET A 67 9.38 0.69 7.41
N PHE A 68 10.37 0.88 6.57
CA PHE A 68 10.69 -0.03 5.50
C PHE A 68 12.00 -0.74 5.77
N ASP A 69 12.03 -2.06 5.62
CA ASP A 69 13.28 -2.79 5.70
C ASP A 69 14.11 -2.56 4.43
N TYR A 70 15.33 -2.11 4.62
CA TYR A 70 16.25 -1.87 3.52
C TYR A 70 16.58 -3.11 2.69
N ALA A 71 16.45 -4.29 3.25
CA ALA A 71 16.65 -5.53 2.51
C ALA A 71 15.72 -5.61 1.29
N LEU A 72 14.53 -5.01 1.39
CA LEU A 72 13.57 -4.94 0.29
C LEU A 72 14.01 -4.09 -0.88
N ARG A 73 14.99 -3.25 -0.70
CA ARG A 73 15.46 -2.34 -1.73
C ARG A 73 16.58 -2.92 -2.55
N ARG A 74 17.13 -4.03 -2.11
CA ARG A 74 18.11 -4.73 -2.91
C ARG A 74 17.42 -5.25 -4.15
N GLU A 75 18.09 -5.13 -5.25
CA GLU A 75 17.66 -5.79 -6.45
C GLU A 75 17.63 -7.28 -6.17
N ASP A 76 16.50 -7.88 -6.42
CA ASP A 76 16.33 -9.31 -6.35
C ASP A 76 15.53 -9.76 -7.56
N GLN A 77 15.29 -11.05 -7.65
CA GLN A 77 14.61 -11.64 -8.79
C GLN A 77 13.12 -11.27 -8.87
N CYS A 78 12.59 -10.65 -7.83
CA CYS A 78 11.19 -10.26 -7.77
C CYS A 78 10.96 -8.85 -8.29
N ARG A 79 12.02 -8.07 -8.41
CA ARG A 79 11.94 -6.66 -8.72
C ARG A 79 13.16 -6.24 -9.53
N THR A 80 12.91 -5.70 -10.69
CA THR A 80 13.97 -5.16 -11.53
C THR A 80 14.15 -3.66 -11.35
N ASP A 81 13.17 -2.99 -10.75
CA ASP A 81 13.20 -1.55 -10.54
C ASP A 81 12.73 -1.21 -9.12
N PRO A 82 13.64 -0.75 -8.23
CA PRO A 82 13.29 -0.35 -6.88
C PRO A 82 12.33 0.85 -6.85
N ARG A 83 12.20 1.58 -7.95
CA ARG A 83 11.27 2.69 -8.08
C ARG A 83 9.91 2.28 -8.64
N SER A 84 9.71 1.00 -8.96
CA SER A 84 8.40 0.50 -9.37
C SER A 84 7.75 1.38 -10.43
N PHE A 85 8.30 1.41 -11.63
CA PHE A 85 7.85 2.25 -12.75
C PHE A 85 8.00 3.76 -12.48
N GLY A 86 9.11 4.15 -11.87
CA GLY A 86 9.40 5.56 -11.55
C GLY A 86 8.78 6.06 -10.25
N ARG A 87 8.07 5.20 -9.53
CA ARG A 87 7.51 5.54 -8.22
C ARG A 87 8.48 5.17 -7.11
N LEU A 88 8.44 5.96 -6.03
CA LEU A 88 9.18 5.63 -4.80
C LEU A 88 8.34 4.69 -3.95
N ASN A 89 8.91 3.60 -3.49
CA ASN A 89 8.26 2.69 -2.55
C ASN A 89 8.48 3.19 -1.13
N LEU A 90 7.48 3.78 -0.54
CA LEU A 90 7.55 4.38 0.80
C LEU A 90 6.40 3.88 1.67
N ALA A 91 6.62 3.90 2.98
CA ALA A 91 5.55 3.75 3.95
C ALA A 91 4.96 5.12 4.27
N CYS A 92 3.64 5.18 4.44
CA CYS A 92 2.93 6.43 4.68
C CYS A 92 2.19 6.38 6.01
N ARG A 93 2.10 7.54 6.65
CA ARG A 93 1.30 7.76 7.86
C ARG A 93 0.38 8.96 7.68
N PHE A 94 -0.74 8.94 8.38
CA PHE A 94 -1.60 10.11 8.49
C PHE A 94 -1.00 11.08 9.52
N PRO A 95 -0.78 12.36 9.17
CA PRO A 95 -0.16 13.30 10.11
C PRO A 95 -0.92 13.48 11.42
N ALA A 96 -2.26 13.45 11.38
CA ALA A 96 -3.10 13.74 12.55
C ALA A 96 -2.96 12.69 13.67
N ASN A 97 -2.84 11.41 13.34
CA ASN A 97 -2.85 10.32 14.31
C ASN A 97 -1.65 9.40 14.25
N LYS A 98 -0.74 9.63 13.30
CA LYS A 98 0.46 8.79 13.05
C LYS A 98 0.14 7.34 12.66
N ALA A 99 -1.09 7.04 12.31
CA ALA A 99 -1.49 5.70 11.91
C ALA A 99 -0.91 5.34 10.54
N SER A 100 -0.57 4.06 10.38
CA SER A 100 -0.10 3.54 9.09
C SER A 100 -1.22 3.59 8.05
N VAL A 101 -0.96 4.23 6.93
CA VAL A 101 -1.91 4.29 5.81
C VAL A 101 -2.13 2.89 5.23
N GLY A 102 -1.06 2.12 5.05
CA GLY A 102 -1.16 0.75 4.54
C GLY A 102 -2.02 -0.13 5.43
N ALA A 103 -1.73 -0.13 6.73
CA ALA A 103 -2.50 -0.92 7.70
C ALA A 103 -3.98 -0.49 7.71
N THR A 104 -4.25 0.81 7.65
CA THR A 104 -5.62 1.34 7.66
C THR A 104 -6.38 0.92 6.40
N MET A 105 -5.77 1.03 5.23
CA MET A 105 -6.39 0.63 3.97
C MET A 105 -6.74 -0.86 3.95
N VAL A 106 -5.85 -1.69 4.47
CA VAL A 106 -6.10 -3.14 4.55
C VAL A 106 -7.19 -3.46 5.59
N ALA A 107 -7.09 -2.87 6.79
CA ALA A 107 -8.06 -3.12 7.86
C ALA A 107 -9.48 -2.70 7.49
N GLN A 108 -9.63 -1.63 6.72
CA GLN A 108 -10.93 -1.14 6.26
C GLN A 108 -11.41 -1.82 4.98
N GLY A 109 -10.62 -2.74 4.42
CA GLY A 109 -11.03 -3.55 3.27
C GLY A 109 -10.84 -2.90 1.91
N TYR A 110 -9.97 -1.92 1.79
CA TYR A 110 -9.72 -1.17 0.53
C TYR A 110 -8.44 -1.57 -0.18
N ALA A 111 -7.64 -2.43 0.41
CA ALA A 111 -6.43 -2.97 -0.19
C ALA A 111 -6.15 -4.37 0.40
N VAL A 112 -5.24 -5.09 -0.24
CA VAL A 112 -4.80 -6.41 0.24
C VAL A 112 -3.34 -6.37 0.64
N ASP A 113 -2.91 -7.35 1.45
CA ASP A 113 -1.50 -7.55 1.78
C ASP A 113 -0.72 -7.95 0.54
N TYR A 114 0.43 -7.32 0.32
CA TYR A 114 1.34 -7.67 -0.76
C TYR A 114 2.57 -8.37 -0.17
N ARG A 115 2.52 -9.69 -0.15
CA ARG A 115 3.44 -10.55 0.61
C ARG A 115 4.91 -10.29 0.35
N VAL A 116 5.29 -10.14 -0.90
CA VAL A 116 6.70 -9.92 -1.27
C VAL A 116 7.28 -8.68 -0.58
N PHE A 117 6.45 -7.65 -0.36
CA PHE A 117 6.90 -6.37 0.20
C PHE A 117 6.50 -6.18 1.66
N SER A 118 5.53 -6.94 2.17
CA SER A 118 5.06 -6.80 3.56
C SER A 118 5.68 -7.83 4.49
N GLY A 119 6.11 -8.96 3.96
CA GLY A 119 6.46 -10.11 4.78
C GLY A 119 5.27 -10.72 5.51
N GLY A 120 4.06 -10.42 5.05
CA GLY A 120 2.82 -10.88 5.69
C GLY A 120 2.33 -9.98 6.81
N ALA A 121 2.89 -8.78 6.96
CA ALA A 121 2.57 -7.88 8.07
C ALA A 121 1.08 -7.53 8.17
N TYR A 122 0.36 -7.54 7.06
CA TYR A 122 -1.05 -7.13 7.01
C TYR A 122 -2.02 -8.30 6.81
N VAL A 123 -1.54 -9.55 6.85
CA VAL A 123 -2.39 -10.73 6.57
C VAL A 123 -3.53 -10.85 7.56
N GLU A 124 -3.28 -10.67 8.85
CA GLU A 124 -4.34 -10.77 9.86
C GLU A 124 -5.40 -9.69 9.69
N LEU A 125 -4.99 -8.46 9.42
CA LEU A 125 -5.91 -7.36 9.14
C LEU A 125 -6.76 -7.65 7.91
N MET A 126 -6.15 -8.18 6.86
CA MET A 126 -6.84 -8.54 5.64
C MET A 126 -7.86 -9.64 5.86
N GLN A 127 -7.49 -10.70 6.58
CA GLN A 127 -8.39 -11.81 6.88
C GLN A 127 -9.60 -11.34 7.68
N LYS A 128 -9.38 -10.47 8.66
CA LYS A 128 -10.47 -9.91 9.45
C LYS A 128 -11.39 -9.05 8.60
N ALA A 129 -10.84 -8.20 7.74
CA ALA A 129 -11.62 -7.39 6.81
C ALA A 129 -12.48 -8.26 5.89
N ALA A 130 -11.90 -9.33 5.34
CA ALA A 130 -12.63 -10.28 4.49
C ALA A 130 -13.77 -10.96 5.24
N GLN A 131 -13.53 -11.45 6.46
CA GLN A 131 -14.54 -12.09 7.29
C GLN A 131 -15.71 -11.17 7.60
N GLN A 132 -15.41 -9.90 7.86
CA GLN A 132 -16.41 -8.88 8.18
C GLN A 132 -17.05 -8.26 6.95
N ARG A 133 -16.62 -8.64 5.76
CA ARG A 133 -17.07 -8.03 4.50
C ARG A 133 -16.89 -6.51 4.50
N ALA A 134 -15.79 -6.06 5.11
CA ALA A 134 -15.46 -4.64 5.20
C ALA A 134 -15.06 -4.08 3.82
N GLY A 135 -15.43 -2.83 3.56
CA GLY A 135 -15.02 -2.13 2.36
C GLY A 135 -15.34 -2.89 1.07
N LEU A 136 -14.33 -3.09 0.26
CA LEU A 136 -14.47 -3.76 -1.04
C LEU A 136 -14.83 -5.25 -0.93
N TRP A 137 -14.54 -5.88 0.20
CA TRP A 137 -14.93 -7.27 0.43
C TRP A 137 -16.46 -7.43 0.47
N GLY A 138 -17.18 -6.38 0.85
CA GLY A 138 -18.63 -6.35 0.80
C GLY A 138 -19.19 -6.01 -0.57
N VAL A 139 -18.40 -5.37 -1.42
CA VAL A 139 -18.80 -4.97 -2.77
C VAL A 139 -18.59 -6.10 -3.78
N ASP A 140 -17.40 -6.69 -3.77
CA ASP A 140 -17.03 -7.77 -4.68
C ASP A 140 -16.04 -8.70 -3.97
N TYR A 141 -16.58 -9.61 -3.18
CA TYR A 141 -15.75 -10.54 -2.41
C TYR A 141 -14.83 -11.36 -3.29
N GLU A 142 -15.34 -11.91 -4.38
CA GLU A 142 -14.55 -12.77 -5.26
C GLU A 142 -13.44 -11.99 -5.97
N GLY A 143 -13.70 -10.76 -6.40
CA GLY A 143 -12.68 -9.91 -7.00
C GLY A 143 -11.54 -9.60 -6.02
N MET A 144 -11.88 -9.31 -4.76
CA MET A 144 -10.88 -9.06 -3.73
C MET A 144 -10.13 -10.33 -3.35
N ARG A 145 -10.81 -11.47 -3.28
CA ARG A 145 -10.18 -12.77 -3.01
C ARG A 145 -9.14 -13.10 -4.07
N GLN A 146 -9.48 -12.91 -5.35
CA GLN A 146 -8.56 -13.16 -6.46
C GLN A 146 -7.31 -12.27 -6.35
N LEU A 147 -7.51 -10.99 -6.04
CA LEU A 147 -6.39 -10.07 -5.84
C LEU A 147 -5.52 -10.51 -4.65
N ALA A 148 -6.13 -10.87 -3.54
CA ALA A 148 -5.42 -11.31 -2.34
C ALA A 148 -4.59 -12.58 -2.59
N VAL A 149 -5.15 -13.55 -3.29
CA VAL A 149 -4.44 -14.79 -3.65
C VAL A 149 -3.25 -14.49 -4.54
N LEU A 150 -3.43 -13.63 -5.54
CA LEU A 150 -2.35 -13.24 -6.44
C LEU A 150 -1.19 -12.57 -5.69
N LYS A 151 -1.50 -11.69 -4.75
CA LYS A 151 -0.50 -10.92 -4.00
C LYS A 151 0.08 -11.66 -2.80
N ALA A 152 -0.48 -12.81 -2.45
CA ALA A 152 0.08 -13.72 -1.43
C ALA A 152 1.24 -14.57 -1.98
N GLN A 153 1.41 -14.63 -3.29
CA GLN A 153 2.42 -15.46 -3.93
C GLN A 153 3.81 -14.83 -3.80
N VAL A 154 4.78 -15.66 -3.43
CA VAL A 154 6.20 -15.26 -3.41
C VAL A 154 6.92 -16.14 -4.43
N PRO A 155 7.37 -15.58 -5.55
CA PRO A 155 8.10 -16.36 -6.55
C PRO A 155 9.35 -16.99 -5.95
N GLN A 156 9.72 -18.17 -6.44
CA GLN A 156 10.90 -18.87 -5.99
C GLN A 156 12.16 -18.01 -6.20
N GLY A 157 13.02 -17.95 -5.18
CA GLY A 157 14.25 -17.16 -5.23
C GLY A 157 14.07 -15.69 -4.85
N CYS A 158 12.83 -15.27 -4.57
CA CYS A 158 12.57 -13.90 -4.14
C CYS A 158 12.80 -13.73 -2.65
N SER A 159 13.40 -12.62 -2.28
CA SER A 159 13.46 -12.18 -0.88
C SER A 159 12.14 -11.52 -0.50
N VAL A 160 11.63 -11.89 0.65
CA VAL A 160 10.42 -11.29 1.21
C VAL A 160 10.81 -10.11 2.07
N GLY A 161 10.08 -9.02 1.92
CA GLY A 161 10.32 -7.83 2.71
C GLY A 161 9.73 -7.90 4.11
N THR A 162 10.11 -6.92 4.90
CA THR A 162 9.60 -6.77 6.26
C THR A 162 9.19 -5.33 6.50
N ILE A 163 8.02 -5.15 7.09
CA ILE A 163 7.55 -3.85 7.53
C ILE A 163 7.71 -3.77 9.03
N LYS A 164 8.33 -2.72 9.50
CA LYS A 164 8.46 -2.45 10.93
C LYS A 164 7.09 -2.04 11.47
N LYS A 165 6.71 -2.69 12.53
CA LYS A 165 5.44 -2.40 13.22
C LYS A 165 5.62 -1.25 14.20
#